data_39b3bcb52add747450a39d3b62d0837c
#
_entry.id   39b3bcb52add747450a39d3b62d0837c
#
_cell.length_a   1.000
_cell.length_b   1.000
_cell.length_c   1.000
_cell.angle_alpha   90.00
_cell.angle_beta   90.00
_cell.angle_gamma   90.00
#
_symmetry.space_group_name_H-M   'P 1'
#
loop_
_entity.id
_entity.type
_entity.pdbx_description
1 polymer ?
#
loop_
_entity_poly.entity_id
_entity_poly.type
_entity_poly.pdbx_seq_one_letter_code
_entity_poly.pdbx_strand_id
1 'polypeptide(L)'
;MRWKGRRTSDNVQDRRGGGAVKTGGVSVLGLVVAFVAWKFFGADPQQAYQMTKQATQQTSSASQTAPENETAEQKEARQFVSTVLADTEDTWTPIFQQLGREYKAPTLVIYSGATATGCGTGQSAMGPFYCPADQTVYIDTDFFKDMRTQMGITGEQNQTELSRQDQAGDFAQAYVIAHEVGHHVQTLLGISQQVTQARQQASETQGNQLSVRQELQADCLAGLWAKQTNQRTQFLEQGDVAEAMDAAEKIGDDYLQRKARGSVVPDSFTHGTSEQRQRWFDRGFSSGDINQCDTFGANSL
;
A
#
# COMPACT_ATOMS: atom_id res chain seq x y z
N MET A 1 -9.38 16.33 -5.24
CA MET A 1 -10.30 15.43 -6.01
C MET A 1 -11.72 15.41 -5.41
N ARG A 2 -12.77 15.13 -6.20
CA ARG A 2 -14.16 15.05 -5.76
C ARG A 2 -14.52 13.64 -5.28
N TRP A 3 -14.33 13.34 -4.01
CA TRP A 3 -14.56 12.02 -3.45
C TRP A 3 -15.78 11.96 -2.50
N LYS A 4 -16.20 13.08 -1.87
CA LYS A 4 -17.28 13.13 -0.91
C LYS A 4 -18.63 12.78 -1.55
N GLY A 5 -19.44 11.97 -0.85
CA GLY A 5 -20.76 11.54 -1.33
C GLY A 5 -20.76 10.40 -2.36
N ARG A 6 -19.60 9.81 -2.65
CA ARG A 6 -19.47 8.66 -3.55
C ARG A 6 -19.61 7.34 -2.79
N ARG A 7 -19.70 6.22 -3.52
CA ARG A 7 -19.76 4.87 -2.96
C ARG A 7 -18.54 4.60 -2.07
N THR A 8 -18.75 3.88 -0.99
CA THR A 8 -17.72 3.37 -0.11
C THR A 8 -17.65 1.86 -0.22
N SER A 9 -16.45 1.29 -0.04
CA SER A 9 -16.23 -0.15 -0.01
C SER A 9 -16.54 -0.73 1.37
N ASP A 10 -17.14 -1.92 1.40
CA ASP A 10 -17.33 -2.72 2.61
C ASP A 10 -16.09 -3.56 2.97
N ASN A 11 -15.06 -3.58 2.09
CA ASN A 11 -13.83 -4.34 2.29
C ASN A 11 -12.79 -3.60 3.16
N VAL A 12 -13.21 -2.61 3.95
CA VAL A 12 -12.35 -1.85 4.86
C VAL A 12 -12.53 -2.33 6.29
N GLN A 13 -11.44 -2.67 6.95
CA GLN A 13 -11.37 -3.00 8.36
C GLN A 13 -10.63 -1.89 9.11
N ASP A 14 -11.24 -1.33 10.15
CA ASP A 14 -10.60 -0.33 10.99
C ASP A 14 -10.09 -0.98 12.29
N ARG A 15 -8.77 -1.05 12.43
CA ARG A 15 -8.10 -1.63 13.61
C ARG A 15 -7.50 -0.56 14.53
N ARG A 16 -7.75 0.73 14.28
CA ARG A 16 -7.19 1.84 15.09
C ARG A 16 -7.69 1.87 16.54
N GLY A 17 -8.92 1.39 16.79
CA GLY A 17 -9.53 1.41 18.14
C GLY A 17 -9.36 0.13 18.92
N GLY A 18 -8.81 -0.91 18.34
CA GLY A 18 -8.35 -2.05 19.10
C GLY A 18 -7.29 -1.51 20.05
N GLY A 19 -7.66 -1.30 21.34
CA GLY A 19 -6.71 -0.96 22.40
C GLY A 19 -5.50 -1.86 22.18
N ALA A 20 -4.29 -1.28 22.27
CA ALA A 20 -3.04 -1.98 22.05
C ALA A 20 -3.31 -3.43 22.38
N VAL A 21 -3.30 -4.31 21.37
CA VAL A 21 -3.23 -5.71 21.66
C VAL A 21 -2.09 -5.68 22.65
N LYS A 22 -2.43 -5.81 23.96
CA LYS A 22 -1.47 -6.39 24.87
C LYS A 22 -1.23 -7.68 24.14
N THR A 23 -0.34 -7.62 23.15
CA THR A 23 0.44 -8.73 22.78
C THR A 23 0.83 -9.20 24.15
N GLY A 24 0.12 -10.22 24.64
CA GLY A 24 0.79 -11.17 25.43
C GLY A 24 1.99 -11.47 24.56
N GLY A 25 2.87 -10.47 24.52
CA GLY A 25 4.10 -10.53 23.79
C GLY A 25 4.69 -11.77 24.37
N VAL A 26 4.85 -12.76 23.53
CA VAL A 26 6.01 -13.58 23.71
C VAL A 26 7.11 -12.55 23.58
N SER A 27 7.33 -11.81 24.68
CA SER A 27 8.41 -10.84 24.80
C SER A 27 9.64 -11.63 24.39
N VAL A 28 10.61 -10.97 23.78
CA VAL A 28 11.94 -11.57 23.58
C VAL A 28 12.35 -12.29 24.86
N LEU A 29 11.96 -11.79 26.03
CA LEU A 29 12.04 -12.43 27.33
C LEU A 29 11.24 -13.74 27.42
N GLY A 30 10.03 -13.82 26.86
CA GLY A 30 9.22 -15.05 26.81
C GLY A 30 9.82 -16.14 25.92
N LEU A 31 10.40 -15.73 24.76
CA LEU A 31 11.15 -16.65 23.90
C LEU A 31 12.46 -17.10 24.54
N VAL A 32 13.15 -16.20 25.24
CA VAL A 32 14.35 -16.53 26.00
C VAL A 32 14.00 -17.47 27.19
N VAL A 33 12.90 -17.21 27.90
CA VAL A 33 12.43 -18.06 28.97
C VAL A 33 12.00 -19.44 28.45
N ALA A 34 11.28 -19.52 27.32
CA ALA A 34 10.91 -20.78 26.68
C ALA A 34 12.14 -21.55 26.18
N PHE A 35 13.14 -20.88 25.64
CA PHE A 35 14.41 -21.47 25.19
C PHE A 35 15.23 -21.98 26.38
N VAL A 36 15.28 -21.23 27.49
CA VAL A 36 15.95 -21.63 28.74
C VAL A 36 15.22 -22.78 29.37
N ALA A 37 13.87 -22.76 29.45
CA ALA A 37 13.07 -23.87 29.97
C ALA A 37 13.25 -25.16 29.17
N TRP A 38 13.32 -25.07 27.83
CA TRP A 38 13.64 -26.21 26.98
C TRP A 38 15.06 -26.76 27.24
N LYS A 39 16.06 -25.88 27.28
CA LYS A 39 17.46 -26.27 27.38
C LYS A 39 17.85 -26.79 28.78
N PHE A 40 17.21 -26.31 29.84
CA PHE A 40 17.56 -26.62 31.24
C PHE A 40 16.54 -27.48 31.97
N PHE A 41 15.27 -27.52 31.51
CA PHE A 41 14.18 -28.23 32.18
C PHE A 41 13.50 -29.30 31.33
N GLY A 42 13.98 -29.54 30.08
CA GLY A 42 13.50 -30.62 29.22
C GLY A 42 12.06 -30.46 28.73
N ALA A 43 11.53 -29.24 28.67
CA ALA A 43 10.20 -28.97 28.12
C ALA A 43 10.14 -29.36 26.65
N ASP A 44 9.08 -30.08 26.24
CA ASP A 44 8.89 -30.52 24.84
C ASP A 44 8.66 -29.33 23.90
N PRO A 45 9.52 -29.14 22.89
CA PRO A 45 9.37 -28.05 21.90
C PRO A 45 8.04 -28.08 21.15
N GLN A 46 7.42 -29.26 20.99
CA GLN A 46 6.13 -29.40 20.33
C GLN A 46 4.97 -28.87 21.20
N GLN A 47 5.04 -28.99 22.49
CA GLN A 47 4.03 -28.42 23.42
C GLN A 47 4.11 -26.88 23.43
N ALA A 48 5.32 -26.32 23.46
CA ALA A 48 5.51 -24.87 23.35
C ALA A 48 4.98 -24.30 22.02
N TYR A 49 5.18 -25.03 20.92
CA TYR A 49 4.66 -24.66 19.58
C TYR A 49 3.11 -24.77 19.51
N GLN A 50 2.49 -25.76 20.14
CA GLN A 50 1.04 -25.91 20.19
C GLN A 50 0.38 -24.83 21.08
N MET A 51 1.00 -24.42 22.18
CA MET A 51 0.54 -23.30 23.02
C MET A 51 0.58 -21.97 22.23
N THR A 52 1.62 -21.73 21.44
CA THR A 52 1.68 -20.55 20.56
C THR A 52 0.62 -20.60 19.46
N LYS A 53 0.33 -21.75 18.87
CA LYS A 53 -0.75 -21.92 17.89
C LYS A 53 -2.15 -21.66 18.48
N GLN A 54 -2.43 -22.13 19.68
CA GLN A 54 -3.71 -21.87 20.34
C GLN A 54 -3.89 -20.40 20.70
N ALA A 55 -2.83 -19.71 21.14
CA ALA A 55 -2.87 -18.27 21.37
C ALA A 55 -3.11 -17.46 20.06
N THR A 56 -2.57 -17.93 18.94
CA THR A 56 -2.75 -17.27 17.63
C THR A 56 -4.14 -17.52 17.04
N GLN A 57 -4.79 -18.64 17.31
CA GLN A 57 -6.14 -18.93 16.84
C GLN A 57 -7.24 -18.17 17.60
N GLN A 58 -6.98 -17.67 18.80
CA GLN A 58 -7.93 -16.88 19.58
C GLN A 58 -7.94 -15.39 19.21
N THR A 59 -7.00 -14.92 18.37
CA THR A 59 -6.93 -13.51 17.92
C THR A 59 -7.64 -13.23 16.60
N SER A 60 -8.33 -14.22 16.00
CA SER A 60 -8.99 -14.07 14.69
C SER A 60 -10.37 -13.39 14.71
N SER A 61 -10.80 -12.84 15.85
CA SER A 61 -12.06 -12.08 15.96
C SER A 61 -11.82 -10.66 16.43
N ALA A 62 -10.84 -9.97 15.79
CA ALA A 62 -10.73 -8.52 15.96
C ALA A 62 -11.92 -7.87 15.27
N SER A 63 -12.72 -7.16 16.04
CA SER A 63 -13.93 -6.44 15.65
C SER A 63 -13.71 -5.62 14.38
N GLN A 64 -14.59 -5.80 13.39
CA GLN A 64 -14.66 -5.01 12.14
C GLN A 64 -15.28 -3.61 12.37
N THR A 65 -15.42 -3.17 13.61
CA THR A 65 -16.09 -1.92 13.97
C THR A 65 -15.06 -0.82 14.21
N ALA A 66 -15.35 0.36 13.60
CA ALA A 66 -14.61 1.59 13.89
C ALA A 66 -14.52 1.84 15.42
N PRO A 67 -13.46 2.55 15.88
CA PRO A 67 -13.32 2.90 17.28
C PRO A 67 -14.57 3.57 17.83
N GLU A 68 -15.04 3.20 19.02
CA GLU A 68 -16.21 3.81 19.67
C GLU A 68 -16.06 5.33 19.86
N ASN A 69 -14.83 5.84 19.87
CA ASN A 69 -14.48 7.25 20.02
C ASN A 69 -13.70 7.80 18.81
N GLU A 70 -14.13 7.46 17.59
CA GLU A 70 -13.51 7.95 16.36
C GLU A 70 -13.64 9.49 16.27
N THR A 71 -12.51 10.20 16.06
CA THR A 71 -12.55 11.65 15.82
C THR A 71 -13.14 11.96 14.44
N ALA A 72 -13.58 13.21 14.23
CA ALA A 72 -14.09 13.64 12.92
C ALA A 72 -13.06 13.43 11.80
N GLU A 73 -11.78 13.72 12.06
CA GLU A 73 -10.66 13.52 11.12
C GLU A 73 -10.46 12.03 10.80
N GLN A 74 -10.49 11.17 11.82
CA GLN A 74 -10.37 9.72 11.63
C GLN A 74 -11.52 9.15 10.81
N LYS A 75 -12.74 9.65 11.04
CA LYS A 75 -13.92 9.27 10.26
C LYS A 75 -13.78 9.72 8.80
N GLU A 76 -13.34 10.95 8.57
CA GLU A 76 -13.12 11.48 7.22
C GLU A 76 -12.03 10.68 6.48
N ALA A 77 -10.91 10.38 7.14
CA ALA A 77 -9.84 9.53 6.56
C ALA A 77 -10.35 8.13 6.22
N ARG A 78 -11.14 7.49 7.07
CA ARG A 78 -11.76 6.19 6.79
C ARG A 78 -12.74 6.26 5.62
N GLN A 79 -13.57 7.29 5.56
CA GLN A 79 -14.48 7.50 4.43
C GLN A 79 -13.73 7.70 3.12
N PHE A 80 -12.67 8.51 3.14
CA PHE A 80 -11.80 8.73 1.99
C PHE A 80 -11.19 7.41 1.50
N VAL A 81 -10.52 6.67 2.36
CA VAL A 81 -9.89 5.38 2.03
C VAL A 81 -10.93 4.39 1.48
N SER A 82 -12.12 4.31 2.11
CA SER A 82 -13.21 3.44 1.66
C SER A 82 -13.75 3.85 0.28
N THR A 83 -13.80 5.15 -0.02
CA THR A 83 -14.23 5.65 -1.33
C THR A 83 -13.21 5.31 -2.41
N VAL A 84 -11.91 5.53 -2.15
CA VAL A 84 -10.85 5.20 -3.11
C VAL A 84 -10.82 3.70 -3.38
N LEU A 85 -10.95 2.86 -2.34
CA LEU A 85 -11.02 1.40 -2.53
C LEU A 85 -12.22 1.00 -3.38
N ALA A 86 -13.39 1.59 -3.15
CA ALA A 86 -14.58 1.37 -3.95
C ALA A 86 -14.36 1.72 -5.43
N ASP A 87 -13.66 2.83 -5.71
CA ASP A 87 -13.31 3.23 -7.06
C ASP A 87 -12.36 2.25 -7.75
N THR A 88 -11.44 1.63 -6.99
CA THR A 88 -10.59 0.57 -7.53
C THR A 88 -11.38 -0.67 -7.86
N GLU A 89 -12.35 -1.07 -7.03
CA GLU A 89 -13.26 -2.19 -7.30
C GLU A 89 -14.06 -1.97 -8.58
N ASP A 90 -14.64 -0.77 -8.74
CA ASP A 90 -15.44 -0.39 -9.91
C ASP A 90 -14.59 -0.32 -11.19
N THR A 91 -13.28 -0.11 -11.07
CA THR A 91 -12.35 -0.10 -12.19
C THR A 91 -11.88 -1.50 -12.55
N TRP A 92 -11.45 -2.28 -11.57
CA TRP A 92 -10.83 -3.58 -11.84
C TRP A 92 -11.82 -4.68 -12.17
N THR A 93 -13.04 -4.64 -11.61
CA THR A 93 -14.06 -5.64 -11.89
C THR A 93 -14.34 -5.81 -13.40
N PRO A 94 -14.67 -4.76 -14.16
CA PRO A 94 -14.91 -4.90 -15.60
C PRO A 94 -13.65 -5.26 -16.39
N ILE A 95 -12.46 -4.80 -15.98
CA ILE A 95 -11.20 -5.15 -16.65
C ILE A 95 -10.93 -6.66 -16.51
N PHE A 96 -11.08 -7.22 -15.31
CA PHE A 96 -10.91 -8.66 -15.09
C PHE A 96 -11.95 -9.49 -15.85
N GLN A 97 -13.20 -9.03 -15.93
CA GLN A 97 -14.23 -9.67 -16.75
C GLN A 97 -13.84 -9.72 -18.23
N GLN A 98 -13.27 -8.62 -18.76
CA GLN A 98 -12.75 -8.60 -20.14
C GLN A 98 -11.58 -9.56 -20.35
N LEU A 99 -10.76 -9.80 -19.31
CA LEU A 99 -9.69 -10.79 -19.32
C LEU A 99 -10.19 -12.24 -19.11
N GLY A 100 -11.51 -12.45 -18.97
CA GLY A 100 -12.11 -13.77 -18.68
C GLY A 100 -11.81 -14.27 -17.26
N ARG A 101 -11.56 -13.35 -16.32
CA ARG A 101 -11.21 -13.64 -14.92
C ARG A 101 -12.18 -12.97 -13.95
N GLU A 102 -12.23 -13.45 -12.73
CA GLU A 102 -12.95 -12.83 -11.63
C GLU A 102 -12.01 -11.90 -10.85
N TYR A 103 -12.44 -10.67 -10.60
CA TYR A 103 -11.76 -9.77 -9.69
C TYR A 103 -12.22 -10.03 -8.26
N LYS A 104 -11.29 -10.38 -7.38
CA LYS A 104 -11.51 -10.44 -5.94
C LYS A 104 -10.91 -9.19 -5.33
N ALA A 105 -11.73 -8.33 -4.77
CA ALA A 105 -11.24 -7.11 -4.12
C ALA A 105 -10.33 -7.45 -2.93
N PRO A 106 -9.27 -6.67 -2.69
CA PRO A 106 -8.46 -6.84 -1.49
C PRO A 106 -9.23 -6.37 -0.26
N THR A 107 -8.87 -6.88 0.90
CA THR A 107 -9.20 -6.21 2.16
C THR A 107 -8.26 -5.01 2.31
N LEU A 108 -8.77 -3.90 2.86
CA LEU A 108 -7.96 -2.78 3.28
C LEU A 108 -8.06 -2.62 4.80
N VAL A 109 -6.94 -2.65 5.48
CA VAL A 109 -6.84 -2.49 6.94
C VAL A 109 -6.28 -1.12 7.26
N ILE A 110 -7.06 -0.33 8.00
CA ILE A 110 -6.59 0.91 8.62
C ILE A 110 -6.06 0.55 10.02
N TYR A 111 -4.84 0.96 10.33
CA TYR A 111 -4.23 0.70 11.63
C TYR A 111 -3.51 1.94 12.16
N SER A 112 -2.96 1.86 13.36
CA SER A 112 -2.14 2.93 13.97
C SER A 112 -0.92 2.29 14.65
N GLY A 113 0.26 2.80 14.36
CA GLY A 113 1.53 2.36 14.93
C GLY A 113 2.04 1.04 14.37
N ALA A 114 1.42 -0.08 14.74
CA ALA A 114 1.81 -1.41 14.28
C ALA A 114 0.61 -2.35 14.16
N THR A 115 0.69 -3.30 13.21
CA THR A 115 -0.35 -4.32 13.00
C THR A 115 0.26 -5.66 12.61
N ALA A 116 -0.40 -6.76 12.98
CA ALA A 116 -0.05 -8.09 12.50
C ALA A 116 -0.61 -8.31 11.09
N THR A 117 0.20 -8.90 10.21
CA THR A 117 -0.15 -9.20 8.81
C THR A 117 0.29 -10.61 8.43
N GLY A 118 -0.19 -11.12 7.32
CA GLY A 118 0.28 -12.39 6.75
C GLY A 118 1.76 -12.36 6.32
N CYS A 119 2.34 -11.16 6.15
CA CYS A 119 3.73 -10.95 5.77
C CYS A 119 4.65 -10.61 6.95
N GLY A 120 4.15 -10.64 8.18
CA GLY A 120 4.88 -10.26 9.40
C GLY A 120 4.25 -9.06 10.09
N THR A 121 5.05 -8.29 10.83
CA THR A 121 4.58 -7.09 11.51
C THR A 121 4.71 -5.87 10.63
N GLY A 122 3.57 -5.26 10.28
CA GLY A 122 3.53 -3.94 9.64
C GLY A 122 3.74 -2.84 10.67
N GLN A 123 4.48 -1.80 10.30
CA GLN A 123 4.75 -0.62 11.13
C GLN A 123 4.49 0.65 10.32
N SER A 124 3.99 1.71 10.97
CA SER A 124 3.70 3.01 10.35
C SER A 124 4.90 3.58 9.59
N ALA A 125 6.11 3.36 10.09
CA ALA A 125 7.35 3.82 9.45
C ALA A 125 7.63 3.18 8.08
N MET A 126 6.95 2.08 7.75
CA MET A 126 7.06 1.41 6.43
C MET A 126 6.21 2.10 5.36
N GLY A 127 5.30 3.00 5.74
CA GLY A 127 4.28 3.54 4.86
C GLY A 127 3.15 2.53 4.58
N PRO A 128 2.22 2.86 3.68
CA PRO A 128 1.25 1.92 3.14
C PRO A 128 1.94 0.77 2.41
N PHE A 129 1.35 -0.43 2.46
CA PHE A 129 1.88 -1.59 1.76
C PHE A 129 0.80 -2.64 1.49
N TYR A 130 1.02 -3.43 0.47
CA TYR A 130 0.23 -4.61 0.17
C TYR A 130 0.95 -5.88 0.64
N CYS A 131 0.22 -6.78 1.31
CA CYS A 131 0.73 -8.10 1.68
C CYS A 131 0.11 -9.18 0.78
N PRO A 132 0.89 -9.85 -0.10
CA PRO A 132 0.36 -10.88 -0.98
C PRO A 132 -0.07 -12.16 -0.26
N ALA A 133 0.46 -12.43 0.95
CA ALA A 133 0.14 -13.64 1.70
C ALA A 133 -1.29 -13.66 2.24
N ASP A 134 -1.85 -12.50 2.57
CA ASP A 134 -3.24 -12.35 3.04
C ASP A 134 -4.11 -11.49 2.10
N GLN A 135 -3.54 -11.05 0.97
CA GLN A 135 -4.21 -10.21 -0.05
C GLN A 135 -4.83 -8.94 0.54
N THR A 136 -4.11 -8.30 1.45
CA THR A 136 -4.58 -7.15 2.22
C THR A 136 -3.67 -5.93 2.00
N VAL A 137 -4.30 -4.78 1.77
CA VAL A 137 -3.64 -3.47 1.79
C VAL A 137 -3.66 -2.94 3.22
N TYR A 138 -2.54 -2.47 3.71
CA TYR A 138 -2.37 -1.93 5.06
C TYR A 138 -2.02 -0.46 5.01
N ILE A 139 -2.77 0.37 5.74
CA ILE A 139 -2.55 1.83 5.75
C ILE A 139 -2.62 2.33 7.20
N ASP A 140 -1.56 3.00 7.63
CA ASP A 140 -1.64 3.91 8.78
C ASP A 140 -2.00 5.30 8.25
N THR A 141 -3.15 5.83 8.67
CA THR A 141 -3.62 7.13 8.18
C THR A 141 -2.76 8.31 8.63
N ASP A 142 -1.93 8.13 9.66
CA ASP A 142 -0.92 9.14 10.05
C ASP A 142 0.15 9.34 8.96
N PHE A 143 0.41 8.32 8.13
CA PHE A 143 1.28 8.43 6.96
C PHE A 143 0.83 9.54 5.99
N PHE A 144 -0.47 9.73 5.79
CA PHE A 144 -0.97 10.81 4.95
C PHE A 144 -0.65 12.20 5.51
N LYS A 145 -0.64 12.33 6.83
CA LYS A 145 -0.17 13.55 7.48
C LYS A 145 1.33 13.75 7.25
N ASP A 146 2.11 12.68 7.35
CA ASP A 146 3.56 12.72 7.12
C ASP A 146 3.90 13.04 5.66
N MET A 147 3.14 12.56 4.68
CA MET A 147 3.27 12.96 3.27
C MET A 147 3.20 14.49 3.13
N ARG A 148 2.24 15.13 3.79
CA ARG A 148 2.10 16.59 3.75
C ARG A 148 3.19 17.32 4.52
N THR A 149 3.46 16.92 5.75
CA THR A 149 4.29 17.67 6.68
C THR A 149 5.78 17.40 6.53
N GLN A 150 6.17 16.18 6.21
CA GLN A 150 7.58 15.77 6.12
C GLN A 150 8.07 15.65 4.68
N MET A 151 7.22 15.20 3.75
CA MET A 151 7.59 15.08 2.35
C MET A 151 7.22 16.32 1.53
N GLY A 152 6.35 17.19 2.07
CA GLY A 152 5.90 18.41 1.38
C GLY A 152 5.04 18.11 0.16
N ILE A 153 4.30 16.99 0.16
CA ILE A 153 3.37 16.61 -0.92
C ILE A 153 2.04 17.31 -0.65
N THR A 154 1.87 18.51 -1.26
CA THR A 154 0.75 19.41 -0.94
C THR A 154 -0.07 19.84 -2.16
N GLY A 155 0.25 19.33 -3.36
CA GLY A 155 -0.35 19.82 -4.59
C GLY A 155 0.12 21.22 -5.02
N GLU A 156 -0.35 21.74 -6.14
CA GLU A 156 -0.09 23.11 -6.56
C GLU A 156 -0.78 24.10 -5.59
N GLN A 157 0.02 24.85 -4.84
CA GLN A 157 -0.46 25.87 -3.92
C GLN A 157 -0.89 27.15 -4.66
N ASN A 158 -2.12 27.20 -5.11
CA ASN A 158 -2.76 28.48 -5.35
C ASN A 158 -3.19 29.09 -4.01
N GLN A 159 -2.86 30.35 -3.76
CA GLN A 159 -3.15 31.06 -2.51
C GLN A 159 -4.63 31.02 -2.06
N THR A 160 -5.55 30.68 -2.96
CA THR A 160 -6.96 30.47 -2.67
C THR A 160 -7.25 29.09 -2.04
N GLU A 161 -6.32 28.14 -2.12
CA GLU A 161 -6.45 26.79 -1.56
C GLU A 161 -5.83 26.65 -0.17
N LEU A 162 -5.06 27.64 0.28
CA LEU A 162 -4.58 27.72 1.67
C LEU A 162 -5.72 27.74 2.71
N SER A 163 -6.96 28.10 2.28
CA SER A 163 -8.16 27.98 3.09
C SER A 163 -8.79 26.59 3.06
N ARG A 164 -8.30 25.69 2.19
CA ARG A 164 -8.67 24.27 2.10
C ARG A 164 -7.51 23.37 2.54
N GLN A 165 -6.79 23.77 3.57
CA GLN A 165 -5.62 23.05 4.11
C GLN A 165 -5.86 21.56 4.38
N ASP A 166 -7.12 21.13 4.44
CA ASP A 166 -7.50 19.75 4.71
C ASP A 166 -7.60 18.85 3.46
N GLN A 167 -7.50 19.41 2.25
CA GLN A 167 -7.72 18.69 0.99
C GLN A 167 -6.51 18.69 0.04
N ALA A 168 -5.49 19.50 0.29
CA ALA A 168 -4.28 19.49 -0.53
C ALA A 168 -3.56 18.14 -0.38
N GLY A 169 -3.31 17.47 -1.51
CA GLY A 169 -2.67 16.17 -1.54
C GLY A 169 -3.62 14.97 -1.39
N ASP A 170 -4.94 15.17 -1.54
CA ASP A 170 -5.88 14.06 -1.46
C ASP A 170 -5.73 13.08 -2.64
N PHE A 171 -5.41 13.59 -3.83
CA PHE A 171 -5.13 12.72 -4.96
C PHE A 171 -3.78 12.00 -4.86
N ALA A 172 -2.78 12.60 -4.23
CA ALA A 172 -1.53 11.90 -3.88
C ALA A 172 -1.79 10.70 -2.95
N GLN A 173 -2.67 10.85 -1.96
CA GLN A 173 -3.10 9.77 -1.07
C GLN A 173 -3.86 8.68 -1.85
N ALA A 174 -4.76 9.09 -2.75
CA ALA A 174 -5.51 8.16 -3.61
C ALA A 174 -4.59 7.38 -4.55
N TYR A 175 -3.55 8.04 -5.10
CA TYR A 175 -2.53 7.40 -5.91
C TYR A 175 -1.80 6.30 -5.14
N VAL A 176 -1.38 6.56 -3.90
CA VAL A 176 -0.70 5.55 -3.08
C VAL A 176 -1.61 4.35 -2.83
N ILE A 177 -2.89 4.56 -2.49
CA ILE A 177 -3.85 3.46 -2.31
C ILE A 177 -4.01 2.66 -3.61
N ALA A 178 -4.13 3.34 -4.75
CA ALA A 178 -4.28 2.70 -6.05
C ALA A 178 -3.01 1.94 -6.47
N HIS A 179 -1.82 2.40 -6.09
CA HIS A 179 -0.55 1.70 -6.27
C HIS A 179 -0.52 0.39 -5.49
N GLU A 180 -0.92 0.39 -4.21
CA GLU A 180 -1.00 -0.83 -3.40
C GLU A 180 -2.03 -1.82 -3.95
N VAL A 181 -3.16 -1.32 -4.47
CA VAL A 181 -4.12 -2.16 -5.22
C VAL A 181 -3.51 -2.65 -6.54
N GLY A 182 -2.61 -1.91 -7.16
CA GLY A 182 -1.81 -2.37 -8.31
C GLY A 182 -1.01 -3.64 -7.99
N HIS A 183 -0.38 -3.71 -6.81
CA HIS A 183 0.28 -4.93 -6.33
C HIS A 183 -0.70 -6.09 -6.11
N HIS A 184 -1.91 -5.80 -5.65
CA HIS A 184 -2.96 -6.81 -5.56
C HIS A 184 -3.35 -7.34 -6.95
N VAL A 185 -3.52 -6.46 -7.93
CA VAL A 185 -3.78 -6.84 -9.33
C VAL A 185 -2.65 -7.72 -9.87
N GLN A 186 -1.40 -7.38 -9.64
CA GLN A 186 -0.24 -8.21 -10.00
C GLN A 186 -0.29 -9.60 -9.37
N THR A 187 -0.73 -9.69 -8.11
CA THR A 187 -0.92 -10.98 -7.42
C THR A 187 -2.01 -11.81 -8.09
N LEU A 188 -3.16 -11.22 -8.41
CA LEU A 188 -4.26 -11.91 -9.09
C LEU A 188 -3.89 -12.35 -10.52
N LEU A 189 -3.03 -11.60 -11.20
CA LEU A 189 -2.52 -11.94 -12.53
C LEU A 189 -1.37 -12.95 -12.50
N GLY A 190 -0.83 -13.29 -11.31
CA GLY A 190 0.27 -14.23 -11.12
C GLY A 190 1.66 -13.61 -11.33
N ILE A 191 1.73 -12.30 -11.60
CA ILE A 191 2.98 -11.57 -11.84
C ILE A 191 3.86 -11.56 -10.59
N SER A 192 3.29 -11.28 -9.41
CA SER A 192 4.03 -11.26 -8.14
C SER A 192 4.72 -12.60 -7.83
N GLN A 193 4.07 -13.71 -8.16
CA GLN A 193 4.66 -15.04 -7.98
C GLN A 193 5.83 -15.28 -8.95
N GLN A 194 5.68 -14.89 -10.21
CA GLN A 194 6.75 -15.02 -11.22
C GLN A 194 7.97 -14.17 -10.82
N VAL A 195 7.77 -12.93 -10.39
CA VAL A 195 8.84 -12.05 -9.93
C VAL A 195 9.55 -12.65 -8.71
N THR A 196 8.80 -13.17 -7.73
CA THR A 196 9.37 -13.82 -6.55
C THR A 196 10.26 -15.01 -6.93
N GLN A 197 9.80 -15.87 -7.85
CA GLN A 197 10.58 -17.02 -8.34
C GLN A 197 11.82 -16.58 -9.11
N ALA A 198 11.71 -15.57 -9.98
CA ALA A 198 12.83 -15.04 -10.73
C ALA A 198 13.90 -14.43 -9.82
N ARG A 199 13.49 -13.68 -8.79
CA ARG A 199 14.40 -13.08 -7.79
C ARG A 199 15.18 -14.12 -6.99
N GLN A 200 14.59 -15.28 -6.69
CA GLN A 200 15.30 -16.36 -5.97
C GLN A 200 16.49 -16.93 -6.76
N GLN A 201 16.49 -16.78 -8.08
CA GLN A 201 17.53 -17.29 -8.98
C GLN A 201 18.45 -16.18 -9.50
N ALA A 202 18.18 -14.93 -9.19
CA ALA A 202 18.89 -13.76 -9.67
C ALA A 202 20.00 -13.32 -8.70
N SER A 203 20.98 -12.58 -9.21
CA SER A 203 21.86 -11.78 -8.35
C SER A 203 21.07 -10.66 -7.66
N GLU A 204 21.63 -10.05 -6.61
CA GLU A 204 21.01 -8.95 -5.89
C GLU A 204 20.61 -7.80 -6.84
N THR A 205 21.53 -7.35 -7.69
CA THR A 205 21.26 -6.29 -8.69
C THR A 205 20.14 -6.68 -9.66
N GLN A 206 20.14 -7.91 -10.17
CA GLN A 206 19.08 -8.39 -11.05
C GLN A 206 17.73 -8.50 -10.29
N GLY A 207 17.76 -8.95 -9.04
CA GLY A 207 16.58 -8.99 -8.18
C GLY A 207 16.00 -7.61 -7.92
N ASN A 208 16.85 -6.60 -7.70
CA ASN A 208 16.46 -5.21 -7.55
C ASN A 208 15.81 -4.66 -8.84
N GLN A 209 16.38 -4.96 -10.01
CA GLN A 209 15.80 -4.58 -11.31
C GLN A 209 14.40 -5.19 -11.54
N LEU A 210 14.20 -6.44 -11.13
CA LEU A 210 12.87 -7.07 -11.18
C LEU A 210 11.88 -6.38 -10.23
N SER A 211 12.32 -5.97 -9.05
CA SER A 211 11.50 -5.17 -8.13
C SER A 211 11.11 -3.84 -8.77
N VAL A 212 12.07 -3.10 -9.34
CA VAL A 212 11.79 -1.84 -10.04
C VAL A 212 10.73 -2.04 -11.12
N ARG A 213 10.81 -3.08 -11.94
CA ARG A 213 9.79 -3.37 -12.96
C ARG A 213 8.40 -3.60 -12.35
N GLN A 214 8.34 -4.30 -11.23
CA GLN A 214 7.09 -4.57 -10.52
C GLN A 214 6.47 -3.28 -9.96
N GLU A 215 7.28 -2.43 -9.35
CA GLU A 215 6.86 -1.14 -8.81
C GLU A 215 6.34 -0.19 -9.90
N LEU A 216 7.09 -0.05 -10.98
CA LEU A 216 6.70 0.79 -12.11
C LEU A 216 5.42 0.29 -12.81
N GLN A 217 5.18 -1.02 -12.80
CA GLN A 217 3.93 -1.57 -13.26
C GLN A 217 2.77 -1.18 -12.32
N ALA A 218 2.98 -1.20 -11.01
CA ALA A 218 1.98 -0.74 -10.04
C ALA A 218 1.66 0.76 -10.23
N ASP A 219 2.67 1.60 -10.53
CA ASP A 219 2.45 3.01 -10.88
C ASP A 219 1.60 3.16 -12.16
N CYS A 220 1.88 2.36 -13.19
CA CYS A 220 1.07 2.36 -14.41
C CYS A 220 -0.38 1.92 -14.15
N LEU A 221 -0.58 0.89 -13.33
CA LEU A 221 -1.90 0.41 -12.94
C LEU A 221 -2.67 1.47 -12.13
N ALA A 222 -1.99 2.24 -11.28
CA ALA A 222 -2.57 3.39 -10.58
C ALA A 222 -2.98 4.50 -11.55
N GLY A 223 -2.17 4.80 -12.55
CA GLY A 223 -2.51 5.74 -13.62
C GLY A 223 -3.74 5.30 -14.42
N LEU A 224 -3.80 4.02 -14.80
CA LEU A 224 -4.96 3.41 -15.47
C LEU A 224 -6.23 3.56 -14.61
N TRP A 225 -6.15 3.22 -13.32
CA TRP A 225 -7.26 3.41 -12.39
C TRP A 225 -7.76 4.86 -12.40
N ALA A 226 -6.84 5.81 -12.29
CA ALA A 226 -7.18 7.23 -12.29
C ALA A 226 -7.91 7.65 -13.57
N LYS A 227 -7.44 7.21 -14.74
CA LYS A 227 -8.08 7.46 -16.05
C LYS A 227 -9.49 6.88 -16.11
N GLN A 228 -9.64 5.60 -15.81
CA GLN A 228 -10.91 4.89 -15.90
C GLN A 228 -11.93 5.44 -14.89
N THR A 229 -11.49 5.73 -13.67
CA THR A 229 -12.34 6.37 -12.65
C THR A 229 -12.78 7.77 -13.08
N ASN A 230 -11.87 8.57 -13.65
CA ASN A 230 -12.22 9.90 -14.11
C ASN A 230 -13.19 9.90 -15.29
N GLN A 231 -13.06 8.94 -16.21
CA GLN A 231 -14.03 8.79 -17.31
C GLN A 231 -15.43 8.45 -16.79
N ARG A 232 -15.54 7.66 -15.73
CA ARG A 232 -16.81 7.24 -15.13
C ARG A 232 -17.44 8.32 -14.25
N THR A 233 -16.64 9.08 -13.51
CA THR A 233 -17.13 9.91 -12.39
C THR A 233 -16.75 11.38 -12.47
N GLN A 234 -15.82 11.75 -13.36
CA GLN A 234 -15.24 13.10 -13.45
C GLN A 234 -14.72 13.61 -12.09
N PHE A 235 -14.04 12.72 -11.33
CA PHE A 235 -13.62 13.01 -9.96
C PHE A 235 -12.38 13.90 -9.86
N LEU A 236 -11.56 13.96 -10.91
CA LEU A 236 -10.37 14.79 -10.91
C LEU A 236 -10.69 16.27 -10.98
N GLU A 237 -9.94 17.04 -10.22
CA GLU A 237 -9.92 18.50 -10.23
C GLU A 237 -8.58 19.01 -10.80
N GLN A 238 -8.52 20.30 -11.04
CA GLN A 238 -7.29 20.90 -11.55
C GLN A 238 -6.18 20.78 -10.50
N GLY A 239 -5.01 20.26 -10.89
CA GLY A 239 -3.87 20.06 -10.00
C GLY A 239 -3.71 18.61 -9.51
N ASP A 240 -4.77 17.80 -9.48
CA ASP A 240 -4.72 16.45 -8.92
C ASP A 240 -3.65 15.56 -9.56
N VAL A 241 -3.54 15.57 -10.89
CA VAL A 241 -2.51 14.78 -11.58
C VAL A 241 -1.11 15.26 -11.21
N ALA A 242 -0.92 16.58 -11.02
CA ALA A 242 0.35 17.12 -10.58
C ALA A 242 0.70 16.67 -9.15
N GLU A 243 -0.29 16.51 -8.27
CA GLU A 243 -0.10 15.94 -6.93
C GLU A 243 0.40 14.49 -6.98
N ALA A 244 -0.19 13.65 -7.85
CA ALA A 244 0.29 12.28 -8.02
C ALA A 244 1.74 12.25 -8.55
N MET A 245 2.07 13.16 -9.49
CA MET A 245 3.41 13.27 -10.04
C MET A 245 4.42 13.73 -8.98
N ASP A 246 4.07 14.70 -8.15
CA ASP A 246 4.89 15.16 -7.02
C ASP A 246 5.09 14.03 -5.99
N ALA A 247 4.05 13.25 -5.70
CA ALA A 247 4.17 12.09 -4.83
C ALA A 247 5.11 11.03 -5.45
N ALA A 248 4.91 10.66 -6.71
CA ALA A 248 5.77 9.70 -7.42
C ALA A 248 7.24 10.15 -7.44
N GLU A 249 7.51 11.45 -7.60
CA GLU A 249 8.84 12.02 -7.53
C GLU A 249 9.47 11.83 -6.14
N LYS A 250 8.76 12.23 -5.09
CA LYS A 250 9.29 12.27 -3.72
C LYS A 250 9.46 10.90 -3.08
N ILE A 251 8.82 9.88 -3.62
CA ILE A 251 9.00 8.49 -3.19
C ILE A 251 9.89 7.66 -4.13
N GLY A 252 10.49 8.27 -5.15
CA GLY A 252 11.52 7.63 -5.98
C GLY A 252 12.81 7.38 -5.21
N ASP A 253 13.47 6.25 -5.51
CA ASP A 253 14.71 5.83 -4.82
C ASP A 253 15.83 6.88 -4.93
N ASP A 254 15.95 7.54 -6.07
CA ASP A 254 16.96 8.57 -6.31
C ASP A 254 16.73 9.81 -5.45
N TYR A 255 15.47 10.25 -5.30
CA TYR A 255 15.10 11.35 -4.41
C TYR A 255 15.36 11.01 -2.94
N LEU A 256 14.84 9.85 -2.49
CA LEU A 256 14.98 9.40 -1.11
C LEU A 256 16.45 9.19 -0.72
N GLN A 257 17.26 8.57 -1.58
CA GLN A 257 18.67 8.36 -1.32
C GLN A 257 19.46 9.68 -1.30
N ARG A 258 19.17 10.61 -2.22
CA ARG A 258 19.80 11.93 -2.25
C ARG A 258 19.47 12.72 -0.98
N LYS A 259 18.21 12.69 -0.54
CA LYS A 259 17.76 13.35 0.69
C LYS A 259 18.39 12.74 1.94
N ALA A 260 18.52 11.42 2.01
CA ALA A 260 19.01 10.72 3.20
C ALA A 260 20.54 10.75 3.33
N ARG A 261 21.29 10.67 2.22
CA ARG A 261 22.76 10.48 2.25
C ARG A 261 23.54 11.31 1.23
N GLY A 262 22.90 12.19 0.49
CA GLY A 262 23.53 13.09 -0.48
C GLY A 262 24.04 12.43 -1.76
N SER A 263 23.96 11.11 -1.90
CA SER A 263 24.44 10.35 -3.06
C SER A 263 23.44 9.27 -3.46
N VAL A 264 23.51 8.86 -4.73
CA VAL A 264 22.59 7.90 -5.34
C VAL A 264 23.35 6.65 -5.77
N VAL A 265 22.80 5.46 -5.50
CA VAL A 265 23.37 4.17 -5.88
C VAL A 265 22.32 3.39 -6.70
N PRO A 266 22.32 3.51 -8.04
CA PRO A 266 21.25 2.94 -8.89
C PRO A 266 21.07 1.42 -8.75
N ASP A 267 22.13 0.66 -8.53
CA ASP A 267 22.07 -0.81 -8.38
C ASP A 267 21.32 -1.26 -7.11
N SER A 268 21.10 -0.34 -6.15
CA SER A 268 20.35 -0.59 -4.93
C SER A 268 18.88 -0.14 -5.02
N PHE A 269 18.42 0.34 -6.18
CA PHE A 269 17.03 0.76 -6.36
C PHE A 269 16.10 -0.45 -6.35
N THR A 270 15.01 -0.32 -5.64
CA THR A 270 13.95 -1.32 -5.57
C THR A 270 12.59 -0.78 -6.04
N HIS A 271 12.42 0.56 -6.07
CA HIS A 271 11.19 1.22 -6.49
C HIS A 271 11.34 2.00 -7.81
N GLY A 272 12.58 2.26 -8.25
CA GLY A 272 12.86 3.03 -9.45
C GLY A 272 13.11 4.51 -9.18
N THR A 273 13.51 5.23 -10.23
CA THR A 273 13.73 6.68 -10.15
C THR A 273 12.43 7.45 -10.15
N SER A 274 12.46 8.66 -9.64
CA SER A 274 11.36 9.64 -9.72
C SER A 274 10.81 9.76 -11.15
N GLU A 275 11.69 9.92 -12.14
CA GLU A 275 11.32 10.05 -13.55
C GLU A 275 10.64 8.78 -14.09
N GLN A 276 11.14 7.59 -13.73
CA GLN A 276 10.54 6.32 -14.14
C GLN A 276 9.13 6.17 -13.57
N ARG A 277 8.93 6.45 -12.28
CA ARG A 277 7.65 6.37 -11.61
C ARG A 277 6.61 7.30 -12.23
N GLN A 278 6.97 8.57 -12.46
CA GLN A 278 6.11 9.54 -13.13
C GLN A 278 5.75 9.09 -14.55
N ARG A 279 6.73 8.63 -15.33
CA ARG A 279 6.54 8.15 -16.71
C ARG A 279 5.56 6.99 -16.78
N TRP A 280 5.67 6.02 -15.89
CA TRP A 280 4.79 4.86 -15.92
C TRP A 280 3.38 5.16 -15.41
N PHE A 281 3.24 6.02 -14.41
CA PHE A 281 1.92 6.53 -14.03
C PHE A 281 1.26 7.27 -15.20
N ASP A 282 1.96 8.20 -15.83
CA ASP A 282 1.44 8.97 -16.98
C ASP A 282 1.06 8.05 -18.14
N ARG A 283 1.83 7.01 -18.40
CA ARG A 283 1.52 6.02 -19.43
C ARG A 283 0.18 5.30 -19.14
N GLY A 284 -0.04 4.89 -17.92
CA GLY A 284 -1.31 4.30 -17.48
C GLY A 284 -2.47 5.30 -17.59
N PHE A 285 -2.24 6.52 -17.10
CA PHE A 285 -3.24 7.59 -17.11
C PHE A 285 -3.61 8.04 -18.54
N SER A 286 -2.65 8.18 -19.42
CA SER A 286 -2.90 8.60 -20.80
C SER A 286 -3.62 7.53 -21.60
N SER A 287 -3.22 6.26 -21.47
CA SER A 287 -3.78 5.15 -22.24
C SER A 287 -5.10 4.60 -21.68
N GLY A 288 -5.19 4.43 -20.36
CA GLY A 288 -6.29 3.70 -19.70
C GLY A 288 -6.38 2.22 -20.11
N ASP A 289 -5.30 1.64 -20.64
CA ASP A 289 -5.23 0.27 -21.17
C ASP A 289 -4.17 -0.53 -20.40
N ILE A 290 -4.58 -1.66 -19.80
CA ILE A 290 -3.71 -2.54 -19.02
C ILE A 290 -2.54 -3.10 -19.85
N ASN A 291 -2.72 -3.30 -21.15
CA ASN A 291 -1.67 -3.80 -22.03
C ASN A 291 -0.50 -2.80 -22.18
N GLN A 292 -0.72 -1.52 -21.90
CA GLN A 292 0.35 -0.52 -21.90
C GLN A 292 1.20 -0.55 -20.62
N CYS A 293 0.82 -1.33 -19.61
CA CYS A 293 1.53 -1.47 -18.33
C CYS A 293 2.51 -2.65 -18.30
N ASP A 294 2.95 -3.15 -19.45
CA ASP A 294 3.97 -4.21 -19.53
C ASP A 294 5.39 -3.65 -19.32
N THR A 295 5.80 -3.54 -18.05
CA THR A 295 7.16 -3.12 -17.68
C THR A 295 8.19 -4.22 -17.88
N PHE A 296 7.77 -5.48 -17.91
CA PHE A 296 8.68 -6.63 -18.04
C PHE A 296 9.11 -6.84 -19.49
N GLY A 297 8.24 -6.56 -20.46
CA GLY A 297 8.54 -6.56 -21.90
C GLY A 297 9.15 -5.26 -22.41
N ALA A 298 9.17 -4.19 -21.60
CA ALA A 298 9.71 -2.90 -22.03
C ALA A 298 11.24 -2.92 -22.17
N ASN A 299 11.73 -2.35 -23.28
CA ASN A 299 13.17 -2.20 -23.52
C ASN A 299 13.82 -1.12 -22.65
N SER A 300 13.03 -0.11 -22.24
CA SER A 300 13.44 0.96 -21.33
C SER A 300 12.33 1.24 -20.32
N LEU A 301 12.72 1.53 -19.09
CA LEU A 301 11.83 1.87 -17.98
C LEU A 301 11.70 3.38 -17.81
#